data_57b6617c8c4f9194f8aa897009d26de5
#
_entry.id   57b6617c8c4f9194f8aa897009d26de5
#
_cell.length_a   1.000
_cell.length_b   1.000
_cell.length_c   1.000
_cell.angle_alpha   90.00
_cell.angle_beta   90.00
_cell.angle_gamma   90.00
#
_symmetry.space_group_name_H-M   'P 1'
#
loop_
_entity.id
_entity.type
_entity.pdbx_description
1 polymer ?
#
loop_
_entity_poly.entity_id
_entity_poly.type
_entity_poly.pdbx_seq_one_letter_code
_entity_poly.pdbx_strand_id
1 'polypeptide(L)'
;MVDRALKSADIVGRVPSILGIRPGQTDEEGWAAIDEFVADTDDGRKRRKALEDCIDENAYHFHAHGVELGHRYTSTAVVGDGTPFPAHTRDPELYYQPTTHPGAYLPHVWIERNGEQISTLDAVGHGRFTVITGIGGEAWVAAAEKIGAEVGVEIASAPIGYRLAFDDVYGDWARAREISDGGCLLVRPDRHIAWRSHGMADDPLSALREAIDAVLSRV
;
A
#
# COMPACT_ATOMS: atom_id res chain seq x y z
N MET A 1 -9.32 -4.96 13.64
CA MET A 1 -8.22 -4.51 14.53
C MET A 1 -8.24 -5.19 15.90
N VAL A 2 -9.37 -5.23 16.63
CA VAL A 2 -9.44 -5.87 17.96
C VAL A 2 -9.03 -7.35 17.91
N ASP A 3 -9.57 -8.13 16.98
CA ASP A 3 -9.27 -9.56 16.85
C ASP A 3 -7.79 -9.82 16.57
N ARG A 4 -7.15 -8.96 15.76
CA ARG A 4 -5.71 -9.04 15.49
C ARG A 4 -4.88 -8.78 16.74
N ALA A 5 -5.24 -7.78 17.54
CA ALA A 5 -4.54 -7.48 18.79
C ALA A 5 -4.68 -8.62 19.81
N LEU A 6 -5.87 -9.22 19.93
CA LEU A 6 -6.11 -10.37 20.81
C LEU A 6 -5.31 -11.59 20.35
N LYS A 7 -5.27 -11.89 19.07
CA LYS A 7 -4.47 -12.97 18.50
C LYS A 7 -2.97 -12.76 18.78
N SER A 8 -2.45 -11.55 18.58
CA SER A 8 -1.05 -11.22 18.88
C SER A 8 -0.72 -11.41 20.36
N ALA A 9 -1.60 -10.98 21.28
CA ALA A 9 -1.41 -11.15 22.72
C ALA A 9 -1.38 -12.63 23.12
N ASP A 10 -2.26 -13.46 22.54
CA ASP A 10 -2.30 -14.90 22.78
C ASP A 10 -0.99 -15.57 22.32
N ILE A 11 -0.52 -15.26 21.10
CA ILE A 11 0.73 -15.82 20.55
C ILE A 11 1.91 -15.52 21.47
N VAL A 12 2.10 -14.26 21.87
CA VAL A 12 3.20 -13.87 22.78
C VAL A 12 3.04 -14.52 24.16
N GLY A 13 1.82 -14.64 24.65
CA GLY A 13 1.50 -15.25 25.94
C GLY A 13 1.88 -16.74 26.03
N ARG A 14 1.98 -17.45 24.90
CA ARG A 14 2.36 -18.87 24.86
C ARG A 14 3.87 -19.13 25.03
N VAL A 15 4.72 -18.15 24.72
CA VAL A 15 6.18 -18.31 24.74
C VAL A 15 6.72 -18.78 26.09
N PRO A 16 6.36 -18.18 27.24
CA PRO A 16 6.84 -18.65 28.53
C PRO A 16 6.51 -20.10 28.78
N SER A 17 5.29 -20.56 28.50
CA SER A 17 4.87 -21.94 28.72
C SER A 17 5.62 -22.93 27.83
N ILE A 18 5.93 -22.55 26.58
CA ILE A 18 6.75 -23.35 25.65
C ILE A 18 8.18 -23.53 26.23
N LEU A 19 8.73 -22.49 26.80
CA LEU A 19 10.03 -22.50 27.47
C LEU A 19 9.98 -23.21 28.83
N GLY A 20 8.79 -23.59 29.31
CA GLY A 20 8.62 -24.20 30.63
C GLY A 20 8.71 -23.20 31.78
N ILE A 21 8.59 -21.91 31.49
CA ILE A 21 8.62 -20.83 32.48
C ILE A 21 7.20 -20.58 33.00
N ARG A 22 7.06 -20.56 34.33
CA ARG A 22 5.76 -20.40 35.01
C ARG A 22 5.88 -19.41 36.17
N PRO A 23 4.83 -18.64 36.47
CA PRO A 23 4.79 -17.77 37.62
C PRO A 23 5.05 -18.59 38.94
N GLY A 24 5.88 -18.06 39.82
CA GLY A 24 6.16 -18.67 41.10
C GLY A 24 7.24 -19.77 41.11
N GLN A 25 7.88 -20.05 39.96
CA GLN A 25 9.06 -20.90 39.91
C GLN A 25 10.24 -20.26 40.66
N THR A 26 11.10 -21.13 41.23
CA THR A 26 12.44 -20.70 41.68
C THR A 26 13.36 -20.54 40.46
N ASP A 27 14.47 -19.83 40.63
CA ASP A 27 15.49 -19.67 39.58
C ASP A 27 16.04 -21.03 39.12
N GLU A 28 16.26 -21.96 40.06
CA GLU A 28 16.74 -23.33 39.78
C GLU A 28 15.76 -24.09 38.89
N GLU A 29 14.46 -24.05 39.20
CA GLU A 29 13.40 -24.66 38.36
C GLU A 29 13.32 -24.03 36.99
N GLY A 30 13.50 -22.73 36.90
CA GLY A 30 13.51 -22.00 35.63
C GLY A 30 14.67 -22.44 34.72
N TRP A 31 15.89 -22.50 35.29
CA TRP A 31 17.05 -22.93 34.54
C TRP A 31 16.97 -24.41 34.15
N ALA A 32 16.48 -25.30 35.04
CA ALA A 32 16.23 -26.70 34.68
C ALA A 32 15.25 -26.84 33.48
N ALA A 33 14.21 -26.01 33.42
CA ALA A 33 13.28 -26.01 32.29
C ALA A 33 13.94 -25.56 30.97
N ILE A 34 14.89 -24.61 31.02
CA ILE A 34 15.69 -24.21 29.85
C ILE A 34 16.67 -25.29 29.44
N ASP A 35 17.33 -25.97 30.40
CA ASP A 35 18.21 -27.09 30.10
C ASP A 35 17.47 -28.23 29.39
N GLU A 36 16.24 -28.55 29.82
CA GLU A 36 15.37 -29.51 29.13
C GLU A 36 14.99 -29.04 27.73
N PHE A 37 14.69 -27.75 27.56
CA PHE A 37 14.36 -27.18 26.26
C PHE A 37 15.50 -27.29 25.22
N VAL A 38 16.77 -27.12 25.67
CA VAL A 38 17.96 -27.22 24.82
C VAL A 38 18.48 -28.65 24.67
N ALA A 39 18.02 -29.58 25.52
CA ALA A 39 18.46 -30.97 25.48
C ALA A 39 18.12 -31.69 24.19
N ASP A 40 18.97 -32.62 23.75
CA ASP A 40 18.70 -33.48 22.60
C ASP A 40 17.79 -34.66 22.98
N THR A 41 16.58 -34.32 23.39
CA THR A 41 15.49 -35.25 23.70
C THR A 41 14.31 -35.04 22.80
N ASP A 42 13.39 -36.01 22.73
CA ASP A 42 12.14 -35.85 21.96
C ASP A 42 11.30 -34.69 22.48
N ASP A 43 11.27 -34.45 23.80
CA ASP A 43 10.55 -33.34 24.38
C ASP A 43 11.20 -31.99 24.04
N GLY A 44 12.51 -31.90 24.19
CA GLY A 44 13.27 -30.71 23.80
C GLY A 44 13.05 -30.36 22.31
N ARG A 45 13.09 -31.35 21.41
CA ARG A 45 12.82 -31.17 19.99
C ARG A 45 11.39 -30.64 19.74
N LYS A 46 10.38 -31.24 20.40
CA LYS A 46 8.96 -30.79 20.28
C LYS A 46 8.80 -29.36 20.78
N ARG A 47 9.40 -29.00 21.91
CA ARG A 47 9.30 -27.65 22.48
C ARG A 47 10.00 -26.61 21.60
N ARG A 48 11.16 -26.93 21.02
CA ARG A 48 11.83 -26.04 20.07
C ARG A 48 11.00 -25.83 18.81
N LYS A 49 10.38 -26.92 18.29
CA LYS A 49 9.46 -26.79 17.16
C LYS A 49 8.23 -25.94 17.49
N ALA A 50 7.66 -26.11 18.67
CA ALA A 50 6.54 -25.29 19.12
C ALA A 50 6.93 -23.81 19.27
N LEU A 51 8.15 -23.51 19.67
CA LEU A 51 8.65 -22.12 19.71
C LEU A 51 8.83 -21.55 18.31
N GLU A 52 9.41 -22.31 17.39
CA GLU A 52 9.56 -21.92 16.00
C GLU A 52 8.20 -21.60 15.36
N ASP A 53 7.20 -22.48 15.52
CA ASP A 53 5.85 -22.26 15.05
C ASP A 53 5.21 -21.01 15.67
N CYS A 54 5.43 -20.81 16.98
CA CYS A 54 4.95 -19.62 17.68
C CYS A 54 5.62 -18.32 17.17
N ILE A 55 6.90 -18.36 16.84
CA ILE A 55 7.62 -17.23 16.24
C ILE A 55 7.08 -16.93 14.84
N ASP A 56 6.83 -17.95 14.03
CA ASP A 56 6.26 -17.79 12.68
C ASP A 56 4.85 -17.20 12.76
N GLU A 57 4.01 -17.68 13.67
CA GLU A 57 2.68 -17.11 13.90
C GLU A 57 2.77 -15.65 14.38
N ASN A 58 3.84 -15.24 15.04
CA ASN A 58 4.06 -13.88 15.52
C ASN A 58 4.23 -12.86 14.37
N ALA A 59 4.35 -13.32 13.12
CA ALA A 59 4.24 -12.48 11.93
C ALA A 59 2.98 -11.60 11.94
N TYR A 60 1.87 -12.11 12.52
CA TYR A 60 0.66 -11.31 12.73
C TYR A 60 0.85 -10.09 13.63
N HIS A 61 1.85 -10.08 14.49
CA HIS A 61 2.16 -8.93 15.35
C HIS A 61 3.01 -7.88 14.62
N PHE A 62 4.03 -8.31 13.91
CA PHE A 62 5.04 -7.42 13.34
C PHE A 62 4.86 -7.15 11.84
N HIS A 63 4.34 -8.09 11.08
CA HIS A 63 4.13 -7.96 9.65
C HIS A 63 2.68 -7.53 9.38
N ALA A 64 2.46 -6.24 9.23
CA ALA A 64 1.13 -5.66 9.05
C ALA A 64 1.02 -4.79 7.79
N HIS A 65 1.87 -5.01 6.79
CA HIS A 65 1.89 -4.18 5.58
C HIS A 65 0.56 -4.15 4.85
N GLY A 66 -0.21 -5.26 4.88
CA GLY A 66 -1.55 -5.28 4.32
C GLY A 66 -2.52 -4.35 5.06
N VAL A 67 -2.42 -4.29 6.41
CA VAL A 67 -3.24 -3.37 7.21
C VAL A 67 -2.77 -1.93 7.08
N GLU A 68 -1.46 -1.70 7.05
CA GLU A 68 -0.85 -0.36 7.02
C GLU A 68 -1.02 0.33 5.67
N LEU A 69 -0.81 -0.39 4.57
CA LEU A 69 -0.78 0.14 3.21
C LEU A 69 -1.93 -0.36 2.34
N GLY A 70 -2.56 -1.47 2.71
CA GLY A 70 -3.61 -2.11 1.94
C GLY A 70 -5.03 -1.58 2.22
N HIS A 71 -5.19 -0.59 3.10
CA HIS A 71 -6.50 0.00 3.33
C HIS A 71 -6.97 0.78 2.09
N ARG A 72 -8.27 0.78 1.88
CA ARG A 72 -8.92 1.44 0.74
C ARG A 72 -10.11 2.25 1.19
N TYR A 73 -10.40 3.28 0.44
CA TYR A 73 -11.60 4.08 0.64
C TYR A 73 -12.70 3.69 -0.35
N THR A 74 -13.92 3.60 0.18
CA THR A 74 -15.15 3.58 -0.60
C THR A 74 -15.99 4.77 -0.13
N SER A 75 -15.96 5.86 -0.87
CA SER A 75 -16.61 7.12 -0.50
C SER A 75 -16.91 7.95 -1.74
N THR A 76 -17.67 9.04 -1.58
CA THR A 76 -17.94 10.00 -2.67
C THR A 76 -16.67 10.70 -3.18
N ALA A 77 -15.59 10.71 -2.40
CA ALA A 77 -14.29 11.23 -2.82
C ALA A 77 -13.44 10.22 -3.61
N VAL A 78 -14.07 9.13 -4.10
CA VAL A 78 -13.47 8.12 -4.98
C VAL A 78 -14.47 7.78 -6.07
N VAL A 79 -14.07 7.94 -7.32
CA VAL A 79 -14.86 7.60 -8.50
C VAL A 79 -14.40 6.25 -9.02
N GLY A 80 -15.23 5.23 -8.90
CA GLY A 80 -14.94 3.88 -9.38
C GLY A 80 -14.90 3.83 -10.90
N ASP A 81 -14.11 2.93 -11.45
CA ASP A 81 -13.97 2.69 -12.89
C ASP A 81 -14.89 1.56 -13.42
N GLY A 82 -15.78 1.08 -12.57
CA GLY A 82 -16.71 -0.02 -12.90
C GLY A 82 -16.09 -1.42 -12.78
N THR A 83 -14.80 -1.53 -12.45
CA THR A 83 -14.15 -2.81 -12.24
C THR A 83 -14.20 -3.22 -10.75
N PRO A 84 -14.22 -4.53 -10.43
CA PRO A 84 -14.12 -4.97 -9.06
C PRO A 84 -12.70 -4.72 -8.52
N PHE A 85 -12.59 -4.47 -7.21
CA PHE A 85 -11.28 -4.38 -6.58
C PHE A 85 -10.53 -5.72 -6.72
N PRO A 86 -9.22 -5.72 -7.06
CA PRO A 86 -8.46 -6.94 -7.26
C PRO A 86 -8.52 -7.85 -6.03
N ALA A 87 -8.78 -9.15 -6.25
CA ALA A 87 -8.76 -10.13 -5.18
C ALA A 87 -7.35 -10.29 -4.61
N HIS A 88 -7.26 -10.45 -3.29
CA HIS A 88 -5.97 -10.72 -2.65
C HIS A 88 -5.47 -12.12 -3.01
N THR A 89 -4.20 -12.22 -3.38
CA THR A 89 -3.51 -13.49 -3.71
C THR A 89 -2.82 -14.12 -2.50
N ARG A 90 -2.66 -13.36 -1.43
CA ARG A 90 -2.02 -13.75 -0.16
C ARG A 90 -2.88 -13.23 0.99
N ASP A 91 -2.48 -13.52 2.24
CA ASP A 91 -3.14 -12.99 3.43
C ASP A 91 -3.19 -11.44 3.38
N PRO A 92 -4.39 -10.83 3.36
CA PRO A 92 -4.55 -9.39 3.16
C PRO A 92 -4.09 -8.55 4.35
N GLU A 93 -3.89 -9.14 5.52
CA GLU A 93 -3.40 -8.42 6.69
C GLU A 93 -1.88 -8.38 6.74
N LEU A 94 -1.22 -9.48 6.33
CA LEU A 94 0.24 -9.60 6.36
C LEU A 94 0.90 -8.95 5.15
N TYR A 95 0.27 -9.07 3.98
CA TYR A 95 0.90 -8.70 2.72
C TYR A 95 0.16 -7.57 2.02
N TYR A 96 0.87 -6.49 1.76
CA TYR A 96 0.39 -5.44 0.88
C TYR A 96 0.38 -5.93 -0.57
N GLN A 97 -0.75 -5.77 -1.24
CA GLN A 97 -0.90 -6.00 -2.67
C GLN A 97 -1.09 -4.66 -3.36
N PRO A 98 -0.06 -4.12 -4.05
CA PRO A 98 -0.16 -2.83 -4.72
C PRO A 98 -1.16 -2.90 -5.89
N THR A 99 -1.93 -1.83 -6.08
CA THR A 99 -2.84 -1.63 -7.20
C THR A 99 -3.10 -0.14 -7.39
N THR A 100 -3.40 0.28 -8.60
CA THR A 100 -3.89 1.64 -8.91
C THR A 100 -5.42 1.70 -9.03
N HIS A 101 -6.12 0.70 -8.50
CA HIS A 101 -7.58 0.73 -8.46
C HIS A 101 -8.08 1.93 -7.63
N PRO A 102 -9.14 2.63 -8.07
CA PRO A 102 -9.71 3.73 -7.30
C PRO A 102 -10.03 3.35 -5.86
N GLY A 103 -9.62 4.19 -4.92
CA GLY A 103 -9.70 3.96 -3.49
C GLY A 103 -8.46 3.35 -2.85
N ALA A 104 -7.55 2.75 -3.62
CA ALA A 104 -6.29 2.22 -3.12
C ALA A 104 -5.25 3.31 -2.85
N TYR A 105 -4.30 3.02 -1.97
CA TYR A 105 -3.10 3.83 -1.79
C TYR A 105 -2.17 3.68 -3.01
N LEU A 106 -1.57 4.79 -3.48
CA LEU A 106 -0.69 4.78 -4.65
C LEU A 106 0.48 3.81 -4.42
N PRO A 107 0.78 2.89 -5.34
CA PRO A 107 1.94 2.02 -5.23
C PRO A 107 3.24 2.81 -5.16
N HIS A 108 4.12 2.42 -4.23
CA HIS A 108 5.50 2.87 -4.21
C HIS A 108 6.30 2.12 -5.28
N VAL A 109 6.95 2.89 -6.16
CA VAL A 109 8.07 2.42 -7.00
C VAL A 109 9.13 3.50 -7.06
N TRP A 110 10.36 3.10 -7.37
CA TRP A 110 11.43 4.05 -7.59
C TRP A 110 11.33 4.62 -9.00
N ILE A 111 11.36 5.95 -9.09
CA ILE A 111 11.44 6.73 -10.32
C ILE A 111 12.60 7.71 -10.19
N GLU A 112 12.99 8.37 -11.28
CA GLU A 112 14.08 9.33 -11.27
C GLU A 112 13.60 10.72 -11.68
N ARG A 113 14.12 11.75 -11.03
CA ARG A 113 13.93 13.14 -11.41
C ARG A 113 15.28 13.87 -11.40
N ASN A 114 15.71 14.39 -12.56
CA ASN A 114 16.99 15.10 -12.70
C ASN A 114 18.22 14.31 -12.19
N GLY A 115 18.24 12.98 -12.38
CA GLY A 115 19.32 12.11 -11.91
C GLY A 115 19.24 11.73 -10.42
N GLU A 116 18.18 12.11 -9.73
CA GLU A 116 17.91 11.74 -8.34
C GLU A 116 16.81 10.70 -8.26
N GLN A 117 17.06 9.59 -7.57
CA GLN A 117 16.08 8.55 -7.32
C GLN A 117 15.10 9.00 -6.22
N ILE A 118 13.82 8.96 -6.54
CA ILE A 118 12.73 9.30 -5.62
C ILE A 118 11.60 8.26 -5.72
N SER A 119 10.71 8.25 -4.74
CA SER A 119 9.50 7.43 -4.77
C SER A 119 8.40 8.10 -5.59
N THR A 120 7.52 7.31 -6.22
CA THR A 120 6.23 7.79 -6.73
C THR A 120 5.44 8.55 -5.66
N LEU A 121 5.59 8.17 -4.37
CA LEU A 121 4.95 8.83 -3.24
C LEU A 121 5.52 10.23 -2.97
N ASP A 122 6.77 10.50 -3.40
CA ASP A 122 7.38 11.83 -3.28
C ASP A 122 6.96 12.76 -4.43
N ALA A 123 6.51 12.19 -5.55
CA ALA A 123 5.99 12.96 -6.68
C ALA A 123 4.56 13.47 -6.48
N VAL A 124 3.82 12.93 -5.50
CA VAL A 124 2.38 13.20 -5.29
C VAL A 124 2.08 13.62 -3.85
N GLY A 125 0.83 13.99 -3.59
CA GLY A 125 0.37 14.41 -2.27
C GLY A 125 0.73 15.85 -1.97
N HIS A 126 1.39 16.10 -0.85
CA HIS A 126 1.80 17.45 -0.42
C HIS A 126 0.65 18.44 -0.32
N GLY A 127 -0.55 17.98 0.08
CA GLY A 127 -1.74 18.81 0.25
C GLY A 127 -2.49 19.15 -1.04
N ARG A 128 -2.11 18.61 -2.20
CA ARG A 128 -2.72 18.86 -3.51
C ARG A 128 -3.11 17.60 -4.24
N PHE A 129 -4.04 17.72 -5.17
CA PHE A 129 -4.30 16.66 -6.15
C PHE A 129 -3.15 16.55 -7.13
N THR A 130 -2.93 15.35 -7.67
CA THR A 130 -1.91 15.14 -8.69
C THR A 130 -2.46 14.22 -9.79
N VAL A 131 -2.29 14.64 -11.05
CA VAL A 131 -2.51 13.81 -12.22
C VAL A 131 -1.21 13.08 -12.56
N ILE A 132 -1.24 11.74 -12.59
CA ILE A 132 -0.15 10.93 -13.10
C ILE A 132 -0.56 10.40 -14.48
N THR A 133 0.33 10.57 -15.45
CA THR A 133 0.16 10.05 -16.81
C THR A 133 1.51 9.61 -17.37
N GLY A 134 1.54 9.08 -18.58
CA GLY A 134 2.77 8.66 -19.25
C GLY A 134 2.97 9.35 -20.60
N ILE A 135 3.68 8.67 -21.49
CA ILE A 135 3.96 9.14 -22.85
C ILE A 135 2.65 9.32 -23.62
N GLY A 136 2.46 10.48 -24.24
CA GLY A 136 1.23 10.81 -24.95
C GLY A 136 0.09 11.33 -24.07
N GLY A 137 0.39 11.62 -22.77
CA GLY A 137 -0.59 12.11 -21.81
C GLY A 137 -0.67 13.63 -21.65
N GLU A 138 -0.10 14.41 -22.57
CA GLU A 138 -0.03 15.87 -22.49
C GLU A 138 -1.41 16.53 -22.36
N ALA A 139 -2.44 15.93 -22.97
CA ALA A 139 -3.80 16.42 -22.88
C ALA A 139 -4.36 16.36 -21.44
N TRP A 140 -3.96 15.36 -20.64
CA TRP A 140 -4.32 15.27 -19.23
C TRP A 140 -3.63 16.36 -18.38
N VAL A 141 -2.36 16.66 -18.69
CA VAL A 141 -1.61 17.75 -18.04
C VAL A 141 -2.28 19.09 -18.30
N ALA A 142 -2.62 19.37 -19.55
CA ALA A 142 -3.33 20.60 -19.91
C ALA A 142 -4.73 20.69 -19.29
N ALA A 143 -5.45 19.57 -19.22
CA ALA A 143 -6.74 19.49 -18.56
C ALA A 143 -6.62 19.78 -17.05
N ALA A 144 -5.63 19.21 -16.36
CA ALA A 144 -5.39 19.42 -14.94
C ALA A 144 -5.12 20.90 -14.62
N GLU A 145 -4.27 21.56 -15.40
CA GLU A 145 -3.96 22.98 -15.25
C GLU A 145 -5.21 23.85 -15.41
N LYS A 146 -5.97 23.63 -16.49
CA LYS A 146 -7.19 24.38 -16.79
C LYS A 146 -8.24 24.19 -15.70
N ILE A 147 -8.52 22.95 -15.31
CA ILE A 147 -9.51 22.62 -14.28
C ILE A 147 -9.09 23.23 -12.93
N GLY A 148 -7.83 23.08 -12.55
CA GLY A 148 -7.31 23.62 -11.31
C GLY A 148 -7.52 25.13 -11.19
N ALA A 149 -7.23 25.86 -12.26
CA ALA A 149 -7.46 27.31 -12.32
C ALA A 149 -8.95 27.68 -12.20
N GLU A 150 -9.85 26.93 -12.83
CA GLU A 150 -11.29 27.19 -12.83
C GLU A 150 -11.96 26.84 -11.48
N VAL A 151 -11.54 25.73 -10.85
CA VAL A 151 -12.14 25.29 -9.57
C VAL A 151 -11.47 25.90 -8.34
N GLY A 152 -10.32 26.56 -8.51
CA GLY A 152 -9.56 27.16 -7.43
C GLY A 152 -8.87 26.11 -6.54
N VAL A 153 -8.50 24.96 -7.08
CA VAL A 153 -7.79 23.86 -6.37
C VAL A 153 -6.53 23.55 -7.16
N GLU A 154 -5.39 23.45 -6.46
CA GLU A 154 -4.14 23.05 -7.11
C GLU A 154 -4.20 21.58 -7.54
N ILE A 155 -4.01 21.34 -8.85
CA ILE A 155 -3.88 20.02 -9.43
C ILE A 155 -2.51 19.96 -10.11
N ALA A 156 -1.55 19.33 -9.43
CA ALA A 156 -0.21 19.11 -9.98
C ALA A 156 -0.23 18.02 -11.05
N SER A 157 0.84 17.96 -11.84
CA SER A 157 1.03 16.90 -12.84
C SER A 157 2.37 16.20 -12.63
N ALA A 158 2.36 14.87 -12.72
CA ALA A 158 3.53 14.02 -12.62
C ALA A 158 3.57 13.05 -13.82
N PRO A 159 3.97 13.50 -15.01
CA PRO A 159 4.16 12.61 -16.14
C PRO A 159 5.40 11.75 -15.94
N ILE A 160 5.21 10.41 -15.99
CA ILE A 160 6.27 9.41 -15.75
C ILE A 160 6.54 8.62 -17.03
N GLY A 161 7.77 8.64 -17.51
CA GLY A 161 8.21 7.93 -18.71
C GLY A 161 9.47 8.52 -19.30
N TYR A 162 10.01 7.87 -20.33
CA TYR A 162 11.25 8.30 -20.96
C TYR A 162 11.18 9.76 -21.45
N ARG A 163 12.12 10.59 -20.98
CA ARG A 163 12.24 12.03 -21.27
C ARG A 163 11.01 12.87 -20.81
N LEU A 164 10.25 12.40 -19.84
CA LEU A 164 9.24 13.18 -19.16
C LEU A 164 9.80 13.81 -17.87
N ALA A 165 8.93 14.41 -17.05
CA ALA A 165 9.36 15.04 -15.79
C ALA A 165 9.94 14.02 -14.80
N PHE A 166 9.54 12.76 -14.90
CA PHE A 166 10.05 11.65 -14.12
C PHE A 166 10.35 10.48 -15.04
N ASP A 167 11.53 9.87 -14.89
CA ASP A 167 11.93 8.69 -15.65
C ASP A 167 11.65 7.40 -14.87
N ASP A 168 11.07 6.40 -15.57
CA ASP A 168 10.88 5.03 -15.06
C ASP A 168 12.04 4.16 -15.55
N VAL A 169 13.21 4.32 -14.90
CA VAL A 169 14.50 3.76 -15.36
C VAL A 169 14.46 2.23 -15.48
N TYR A 170 13.77 1.55 -14.56
CA TYR A 170 13.71 0.08 -14.50
C TYR A 170 12.39 -0.51 -15.00
N GLY A 171 11.45 0.32 -15.44
CA GLY A 171 10.12 -0.11 -15.86
C GLY A 171 9.25 -0.62 -14.70
N ASP A 172 9.56 -0.23 -13.47
CA ASP A 172 8.79 -0.64 -12.30
C ASP A 172 7.42 0.03 -12.26
N TRP A 173 7.36 1.31 -12.62
CA TRP A 173 6.10 2.03 -12.76
C TRP A 173 5.25 1.45 -13.89
N ALA A 174 5.85 1.17 -15.05
CA ALA A 174 5.15 0.57 -16.18
C ALA A 174 4.49 -0.77 -15.82
N ARG A 175 5.08 -1.54 -14.90
CA ARG A 175 4.51 -2.79 -14.37
C ARG A 175 3.44 -2.57 -13.31
N ALA A 176 3.55 -1.51 -12.50
CA ALA A 176 2.67 -1.26 -11.35
C ALA A 176 1.45 -0.40 -11.65
N ARG A 177 1.49 0.41 -12.71
CA ARG A 177 0.48 1.48 -12.97
C ARG A 177 -0.90 0.99 -13.40
N GLU A 178 -1.03 -0.24 -13.91
CA GLU A 178 -2.29 -0.85 -14.39
C GLU A 178 -3.08 -0.02 -15.42
N ILE A 179 -2.47 1.00 -15.98
CA ILE A 179 -2.99 1.85 -17.06
C ILE A 179 -1.99 1.89 -18.21
N SER A 180 -2.44 2.26 -19.42
CA SER A 180 -1.55 2.47 -20.57
C SER A 180 -0.72 3.76 -20.42
N ASP A 181 0.25 3.98 -21.33
CA ASP A 181 1.07 5.19 -21.34
C ASP A 181 0.22 6.47 -21.44
N GLY A 182 -0.78 6.49 -22.29
CA GLY A 182 -1.71 7.61 -22.42
C GLY A 182 -2.85 7.62 -21.39
N GLY A 183 -2.85 6.70 -20.43
CA GLY A 183 -3.82 6.68 -19.34
C GLY A 183 -3.57 7.77 -18.29
N CYS A 184 -4.48 7.86 -17.33
CA CYS A 184 -4.44 8.88 -16.29
C CYS A 184 -4.86 8.33 -14.93
N LEU A 185 -4.15 8.70 -13.88
CA LEU A 185 -4.57 8.55 -12.48
C LEU A 185 -4.78 9.94 -11.88
N LEU A 186 -5.90 10.13 -11.20
CA LEU A 186 -6.10 11.27 -10.31
C LEU A 186 -5.80 10.82 -8.88
N VAL A 187 -4.75 11.37 -8.31
CA VAL A 187 -4.29 11.05 -6.95
C VAL A 187 -4.70 12.17 -5.99
N ARG A 188 -5.29 11.79 -4.87
CA ARG A 188 -5.70 12.70 -3.79
C ARG A 188 -4.51 13.24 -3.00
N PRO A 189 -4.72 14.35 -2.23
CA PRO A 189 -3.69 14.89 -1.34
C PRO A 189 -3.12 13.89 -0.32
N ASP A 190 -3.89 12.86 0.06
CA ASP A 190 -3.52 11.77 0.97
C ASP A 190 -2.91 10.54 0.26
N ARG A 191 -2.53 10.70 -1.02
CA ARG A 191 -1.91 9.66 -1.87
C ARG A 191 -2.81 8.48 -2.23
N HIS A 192 -4.13 8.60 -2.06
CA HIS A 192 -5.07 7.59 -2.57
C HIS A 192 -5.51 7.93 -3.99
N ILE A 193 -5.77 6.88 -4.77
CA ILE A 193 -6.29 7.02 -6.13
C ILE A 193 -7.76 7.45 -6.04
N ALA A 194 -8.07 8.65 -6.53
CA ALA A 194 -9.44 9.14 -6.58
C ALA A 194 -10.20 8.61 -7.79
N TRP A 195 -9.51 8.46 -8.92
CA TRP A 195 -10.06 8.05 -10.21
C TRP A 195 -8.95 7.60 -11.14
N ARG A 196 -9.30 6.79 -12.16
CA ARG A 196 -8.38 6.42 -13.24
C ARG A 196 -9.08 6.34 -14.59
N SER A 197 -8.32 6.63 -15.66
CA SER A 197 -8.61 6.28 -17.03
C SER A 197 -7.57 5.29 -17.54
N HIS A 198 -7.99 4.13 -18.03
CA HIS A 198 -7.05 3.09 -18.49
C HIS A 198 -6.24 3.50 -19.73
N GLY A 199 -6.77 4.39 -20.54
CA GLY A 199 -6.11 4.94 -21.72
C GLY A 199 -6.45 6.41 -21.92
N MET A 200 -6.03 6.96 -23.06
CA MET A 200 -6.44 8.29 -23.46
C MET A 200 -7.96 8.29 -23.71
N ALA A 201 -8.66 9.23 -23.10
CA ALA A 201 -10.08 9.47 -23.38
C ALA A 201 -10.25 10.29 -24.67
N ASP A 202 -11.41 10.18 -25.31
CA ASP A 202 -11.76 11.01 -26.48
C ASP A 202 -11.77 12.51 -26.12
N ASP A 203 -12.24 12.85 -24.91
CA ASP A 203 -12.19 14.19 -24.32
C ASP A 203 -11.61 14.14 -22.90
N PRO A 204 -10.28 14.26 -22.76
CA PRO A 204 -9.60 14.23 -21.47
C PRO A 204 -10.04 15.35 -20.52
N LEU A 205 -10.36 16.53 -21.07
CA LEU A 205 -10.82 17.67 -20.26
C LEU A 205 -12.15 17.37 -19.58
N SER A 206 -13.13 16.89 -20.33
CA SER A 206 -14.45 16.54 -19.79
C SER A 206 -14.36 15.37 -18.82
N ALA A 207 -13.62 14.32 -19.16
CA ALA A 207 -13.46 13.15 -18.29
C ALA A 207 -12.80 13.49 -16.93
N LEU A 208 -11.73 14.29 -16.95
CA LEU A 208 -11.07 14.73 -15.72
C LEU A 208 -11.94 15.72 -14.92
N ARG A 209 -12.70 16.59 -15.62
CA ARG A 209 -13.64 17.51 -14.99
C ARG A 209 -14.71 16.77 -14.20
N GLU A 210 -15.36 15.80 -14.81
CA GLU A 210 -16.38 14.98 -14.16
C GLU A 210 -15.82 14.28 -12.93
N ALA A 211 -14.61 13.73 -13.02
CA ALA A 211 -13.94 13.10 -11.89
C ALA A 211 -13.67 14.08 -10.75
N ILE A 212 -13.14 15.27 -11.04
CA ILE A 212 -12.84 16.30 -10.03
C ILE A 212 -14.13 16.83 -9.40
N ASP A 213 -15.17 17.11 -10.17
CA ASP A 213 -16.44 17.61 -9.65
C ASP A 213 -17.10 16.58 -8.73
N ALA A 214 -17.07 15.29 -9.09
CA ALA A 214 -17.56 14.22 -8.24
C ALA A 214 -16.75 14.12 -6.93
N VAL A 215 -15.42 14.11 -7.00
CA VAL A 215 -14.53 14.01 -5.83
C VAL A 215 -14.71 15.21 -4.88
N LEU A 216 -14.95 16.41 -5.42
CA LEU A 216 -15.18 17.62 -4.64
C LEU A 216 -16.65 17.82 -4.25
N SER A 217 -17.54 16.88 -4.60
CA SER A 217 -18.99 16.98 -4.35
C SER A 217 -19.61 18.28 -4.89
N ARG A 218 -19.23 18.67 -6.11
CA ARG A 218 -19.70 19.89 -6.81
C ARG A 218 -20.81 19.59 -7.82
N VAL A 219 -21.50 18.47 -7.69
CA VAL A 219 -22.58 18.02 -8.58
C VAL A 219 -23.91 18.61 -8.13
#